data_e1c0182e962173c2384854f985b54bf2
#
_entry.id   e1c0182e962173c2384854f985b54bf2
#
_cell.length_a   1.000
_cell.length_b   1.000
_cell.length_c   1.000
_cell.angle_alpha   90.00
_cell.angle_beta   90.00
_cell.angle_gamma   90.00
#
_symmetry.space_group_name_H-M   'P 1'
#
loop_
_entity.id
_entity.type
_entity.pdbx_description
1 polymer ?
#
loop_
_entity_poly.entity_id
_entity_poly.type
_entity_poly.pdbx_seq_one_letter_code
_entity_poly.pdbx_strand_id
1 'polypeptide(L)'
;MSKITIRYSKYVNYWETDKMNIVHHSNYIKWFEEARLHFLRECGLPYDKIEKNGIWLPVYEVFAKYIKPACFEDYIDIDVSIKELTPIKLVLEYFVKKSEEIIVTGYTVHPITDSSLKIKRN
;
A
#
# COMPACT_ATOMS: atom_id res chain seq x y z
N MET A 1 -19.79 11.39 0.13
CA MET A 1 -19.31 10.46 -0.89
C MET A 1 -18.70 9.24 -0.26
N SER A 2 -19.03 8.08 -0.78
CA SER A 2 -18.45 6.85 -0.27
C SER A 2 -16.99 6.74 -0.73
N LYS A 3 -16.16 6.29 0.17
CA LYS A 3 -14.75 6.07 -0.07
C LYS A 3 -14.58 4.74 -0.81
N ILE A 4 -13.83 4.73 -1.90
CA ILE A 4 -13.52 3.50 -2.62
C ILE A 4 -12.45 2.74 -1.83
N THR A 5 -12.74 1.49 -1.49
CA THR A 5 -11.80 0.61 -0.83
C THR A 5 -11.61 -0.61 -1.72
N ILE A 6 -10.36 -0.94 -2.01
CA ILE A 6 -10.01 -2.10 -2.83
C ILE A 6 -9.20 -3.06 -1.98
N ARG A 7 -9.60 -4.32 -2.01
CA ARG A 7 -8.95 -5.37 -1.21
C ARG A 7 -7.94 -6.13 -2.05
N TYR A 8 -6.75 -6.27 -1.51
CA TYR A 8 -5.69 -7.10 -2.04
C TYR A 8 -5.44 -8.24 -1.05
N SER A 9 -5.63 -9.48 -1.49
CA SER A 9 -5.48 -10.65 -0.62
C SER A 9 -4.18 -11.36 -0.95
N LYS A 10 -3.51 -11.87 0.07
CA LYS A 10 -2.28 -12.62 -0.16
C LYS A 10 -2.07 -13.69 0.92
N TYR A 11 -1.24 -14.65 0.55
CA TYR A 11 -0.81 -15.73 1.42
C TYR A 11 0.55 -15.35 2.02
N VAL A 12 0.75 -15.61 3.31
CA VAL A 12 2.02 -15.36 3.97
C VAL A 12 3.00 -16.48 3.61
N ASN A 13 4.07 -16.13 2.92
CA ASN A 13 5.08 -17.09 2.47
C ASN A 13 6.12 -17.34 3.57
N TYR A 14 6.72 -18.54 3.54
CA TYR A 14 7.72 -18.92 4.53
C TYR A 14 8.87 -17.92 4.66
N TRP A 15 9.38 -17.44 3.52
CA TRP A 15 10.51 -16.50 3.51
C TRP A 15 10.17 -15.11 4.02
N GLU A 16 8.90 -14.85 4.30
CA GLU A 16 8.47 -13.57 4.90
C GLU A 16 8.46 -13.63 6.43
N THR A 17 8.74 -14.80 6.98
CA THR A 17 8.72 -15.00 8.44
C THR A 17 10.12 -15.12 9.01
N ASP A 18 10.22 -14.90 10.31
CA ASP A 18 11.45 -15.08 11.06
C ASP A 18 11.46 -16.45 11.77
N LYS A 19 12.45 -16.66 12.64
CA LYS A 19 12.59 -17.95 13.36
C LYS A 19 11.42 -18.25 14.28
N MET A 20 10.61 -17.25 14.63
CA MET A 20 9.43 -17.41 15.48
C MET A 20 8.17 -17.62 14.67
N ASN A 21 8.30 -17.84 13.37
CA ASN A 21 7.16 -18.04 12.45
C ASN A 21 6.28 -16.80 12.32
N ILE A 22 6.81 -15.63 12.64
CA ILE A 22 6.11 -14.36 12.59
C ILE A 22 6.67 -13.54 11.43
N VAL A 23 5.78 -12.85 10.70
CA VAL A 23 6.19 -12.01 9.59
C VAL A 23 7.13 -10.91 10.08
N HIS A 24 8.30 -10.79 9.43
CA HIS A 24 9.24 -9.73 9.72
C HIS A 24 8.63 -8.38 9.33
N HIS A 25 8.80 -7.37 10.17
CA HIS A 25 8.14 -6.07 9.97
C HIS A 25 8.44 -5.42 8.61
N SER A 26 9.62 -5.65 8.04
CA SER A 26 9.97 -5.08 6.74
C SER A 26 9.05 -5.54 5.60
N ASN A 27 8.43 -6.70 5.76
CA ASN A 27 7.57 -7.24 4.71
C ASN A 27 6.25 -6.49 4.58
N TYR A 28 5.78 -5.85 5.65
CA TYR A 28 4.53 -5.09 5.58
C TYR A 28 4.65 -3.91 4.62
N ILE A 29 5.82 -3.28 4.54
CA ILE A 29 6.06 -2.17 3.62
C ILE A 29 6.03 -2.69 2.19
N LYS A 30 6.59 -3.86 1.93
CA LYS A 30 6.52 -4.52 0.61
C LYS A 30 5.08 -4.87 0.26
N TRP A 31 4.31 -5.32 1.24
CA TRP A 31 2.90 -5.65 1.04
C TRP A 31 2.09 -4.40 0.71
N PHE A 32 2.41 -3.27 1.35
CA PHE A 32 1.78 -2.00 1.02
C PHE A 32 2.05 -1.64 -0.44
N GLU A 33 3.28 -1.87 -0.91
CA GLU A 33 3.63 -1.61 -2.31
C GLU A 33 2.83 -2.50 -3.25
N GLU A 34 2.76 -3.80 -2.96
CA GLU A 34 1.96 -4.73 -3.76
C GLU A 34 0.50 -4.32 -3.80
N ALA A 35 -0.05 -3.96 -2.64
CA ALA A 35 -1.44 -3.57 -2.51
C ALA A 35 -1.71 -2.24 -3.23
N ARG A 36 -0.76 -1.31 -3.21
CA ARG A 36 -0.86 -0.04 -3.91
C ARG A 36 -0.91 -0.24 -5.42
N LEU A 37 -0.04 -1.09 -5.95
CA LEU A 37 -0.03 -1.38 -7.39
C LEU A 37 -1.35 -2.01 -7.82
N HIS A 38 -1.86 -2.93 -7.01
CA HIS A 38 -3.16 -3.54 -7.25
C HIS A 38 -4.29 -2.50 -7.21
N PHE A 39 -4.26 -1.61 -6.22
CA PHE A 39 -5.25 -0.55 -6.07
C PHE A 39 -5.29 0.35 -7.32
N LEU A 40 -4.12 0.81 -7.77
CA LEU A 40 -4.04 1.69 -8.93
C LEU A 40 -4.54 0.98 -10.19
N ARG A 41 -4.18 -0.29 -10.35
CA ARG A 41 -4.63 -1.07 -11.50
C ARG A 41 -6.15 -1.22 -11.52
N GLU A 42 -6.74 -1.52 -10.37
CA GLU A 42 -8.19 -1.66 -10.26
C GLU A 42 -8.92 -0.34 -10.46
N CYS A 43 -8.24 0.78 -10.21
CA CYS A 43 -8.78 2.11 -10.49
C CYS A 43 -8.61 2.52 -11.96
N GLY A 44 -8.07 1.64 -12.80
CA GLY A 44 -7.85 1.93 -14.21
C GLY A 44 -6.59 2.73 -14.48
N LEU A 45 -5.67 2.80 -13.51
CA LEU A 45 -4.43 3.57 -13.58
C LEU A 45 -3.22 2.69 -13.28
N PRO A 46 -2.94 1.65 -14.10
CA PRO A 46 -1.75 0.83 -13.86
C PRO A 46 -0.51 1.71 -13.91
N TYR A 47 0.50 1.35 -13.11
CA TYR A 47 1.67 2.19 -12.88
C TYR A 47 2.39 2.60 -14.16
N ASP A 48 2.52 1.67 -15.11
CA ASP A 48 3.16 1.97 -16.40
C ASP A 48 2.41 3.05 -17.18
N LYS A 49 1.08 3.06 -17.10
CA LYS A 49 0.26 4.08 -17.74
C LYS A 49 0.43 5.45 -17.10
N ILE A 50 0.54 5.46 -15.75
CA ILE A 50 0.78 6.69 -15.00
C ILE A 50 2.12 7.29 -15.42
N GLU A 51 3.17 6.47 -15.46
CA GLU A 51 4.50 6.92 -15.86
C GLU A 51 4.55 7.43 -17.29
N LYS A 52 3.82 6.77 -18.22
CA LYS A 52 3.75 7.23 -19.61
C LYS A 52 3.15 8.62 -19.73
N ASN A 53 2.30 9.00 -18.80
CA ASN A 53 1.71 10.33 -18.77
C ASN A 53 2.57 11.35 -18.02
N GLY A 54 3.81 10.97 -17.69
CA GLY A 54 4.77 11.86 -17.04
C GLY A 54 4.52 12.08 -15.56
N ILE A 55 3.75 11.18 -14.94
CA ILE A 55 3.42 11.28 -13.52
C ILE A 55 4.21 10.22 -12.76
N TRP A 56 4.89 10.63 -11.69
CA TRP A 56 5.60 9.73 -10.80
C TRP A 56 5.04 9.89 -9.39
N LEU A 57 4.96 8.79 -8.66
CA LEU A 57 4.43 8.78 -7.30
C LEU A 57 5.47 8.17 -6.35
N PRO A 58 6.56 8.89 -6.09
CA PRO A 58 7.57 8.37 -5.16
C PRO A 58 7.00 8.27 -3.75
N VAL A 59 7.58 7.38 -2.94
CA VAL A 59 7.17 7.26 -1.54
C VAL A 59 7.98 8.27 -0.75
N TYR A 60 7.30 9.23 -0.15
CA TYR A 60 7.92 10.25 0.68
C TYR A 60 7.90 9.88 2.15
N GLU A 61 6.82 9.23 2.58
CA GLU A 61 6.64 8.85 3.98
C GLU A 61 5.86 7.54 4.05
N VAL A 62 6.28 6.66 4.96
CA VAL A 62 5.58 5.41 5.25
C VAL A 62 5.35 5.36 6.75
N PHE A 63 4.12 5.04 7.13
CA PHE A 63 3.78 4.78 8.53
C PHE A 63 3.15 3.40 8.63
N ALA A 64 3.55 2.62 9.63
CA ALA A 64 2.92 1.34 9.92
C ALA A 64 2.84 1.15 11.43
N LYS A 65 1.66 0.75 11.89
CA LYS A 65 1.44 0.43 13.29
C LYS A 65 1.08 -1.05 13.37
N TYR A 66 1.90 -1.79 14.10
CA TYR A 66 1.76 -3.24 14.24
C TYR A 66 0.96 -3.55 15.49
N ILE A 67 -0.21 -4.16 15.32
CA ILE A 67 -1.12 -4.48 16.41
C ILE A 67 -0.98 -5.94 16.80
N LYS A 68 -1.00 -6.84 15.81
CA LYS A 68 -0.82 -8.26 16.00
C LYS A 68 0.00 -8.82 14.85
N PRO A 69 0.77 -9.89 15.07
CA PRO A 69 1.59 -10.47 14.00
C PRO A 69 0.77 -11.31 13.03
N ALA A 70 1.19 -11.33 11.78
CA ALA A 70 0.78 -12.34 10.82
C ALA A 70 1.81 -13.47 10.89
N CYS A 71 1.38 -14.69 10.56
CA CYS A 71 2.22 -15.87 10.66
C CYS A 71 2.25 -16.62 9.34
N PHE A 72 3.22 -17.52 9.20
CA PHE A 72 3.30 -18.42 8.04
C PHE A 72 1.97 -19.14 7.83
N GLU A 73 1.57 -19.25 6.58
CA GLU A 73 0.32 -19.88 6.13
C GLU A 73 -0.94 -19.06 6.39
N ASP A 74 -0.84 -17.92 7.02
CA ASP A 74 -2.00 -17.04 7.13
C ASP A 74 -2.40 -16.49 5.77
N TYR A 75 -3.69 -16.32 5.57
CA TYR A 75 -4.20 -15.50 4.48
C TYR A 75 -4.57 -14.16 5.07
N ILE A 76 -4.09 -13.10 4.43
CA ILE A 76 -4.38 -11.76 4.89
C ILE A 76 -5.01 -10.93 3.78
N ASP A 77 -5.77 -9.95 4.18
CA ASP A 77 -6.41 -9.01 3.27
C ASP A 77 -5.90 -7.61 3.60
N ILE A 78 -5.53 -6.87 2.57
CA ILE A 78 -5.09 -5.49 2.72
C ILE A 78 -6.10 -4.60 2.03
N ASP A 79 -6.83 -3.84 2.81
CA ASP A 79 -7.81 -2.89 2.29
C ASP A 79 -7.11 -1.56 2.08
N VAL A 80 -7.14 -1.06 0.84
CA VAL A 80 -6.48 0.18 0.46
C VAL A 80 -7.54 1.19 0.05
N SER A 81 -7.39 2.41 0.54
CA SER A 81 -8.27 3.51 0.14
C SER A 81 -7.47 4.81 0.10
N ILE A 82 -8.04 5.81 -0.57
CA ILE A 82 -7.42 7.14 -0.62
C ILE A 82 -7.79 7.87 0.66
N LYS A 83 -6.78 8.25 1.43
CA LYS A 83 -6.98 9.06 2.64
C LYS A 83 -7.04 10.53 2.29
N GLU A 84 -6.19 10.97 1.35
CA GLU A 84 -6.13 12.35 0.92
C GLU A 84 -5.65 12.41 -0.52
N LEU A 85 -6.25 13.27 -1.31
CA LEU A 85 -5.80 13.53 -2.67
C LEU A 85 -5.88 15.02 -2.92
N THR A 86 -4.73 15.63 -3.21
CA THR A 86 -4.63 17.04 -3.56
C THR A 86 -3.93 17.15 -4.92
N PRO A 87 -3.84 18.32 -5.54
CA PRO A 87 -3.09 18.46 -6.79
C PRO A 87 -1.61 18.10 -6.69
N ILE A 88 -1.04 18.07 -5.48
CA ILE A 88 0.38 17.84 -5.29
C ILE A 88 0.73 16.55 -4.56
N LYS A 89 -0.24 15.86 -3.97
CA LYS A 89 0.05 14.61 -3.26
C LYS A 89 -1.12 13.66 -3.19
N LEU A 90 -0.79 12.39 -3.07
CA LEU A 90 -1.73 11.30 -2.84
C LEU A 90 -1.32 10.62 -1.54
N VAL A 91 -2.27 10.42 -0.64
CA VAL A 91 -2.06 9.63 0.58
C VAL A 91 -2.96 8.42 0.53
N LEU A 92 -2.37 7.24 0.59
CA LEU A 92 -3.10 5.98 0.64
C LEU A 92 -3.05 5.42 2.06
N GLU A 93 -4.15 4.83 2.48
CA GLU A 93 -4.20 4.20 3.80
C GLU A 93 -4.49 2.71 3.64
N TYR A 94 -3.89 1.92 4.53
CA TYR A 94 -3.89 0.48 4.45
C TYR A 94 -4.38 -0.11 5.77
N PHE A 95 -5.28 -1.09 5.67
CA PHE A 95 -5.70 -1.88 6.82
C PHE A 95 -5.41 -3.34 6.50
N VAL A 96 -4.45 -3.92 7.21
CA VAL A 96 -4.12 -5.34 7.04
C VAL A 96 -4.99 -6.12 8.01
N LYS A 97 -5.72 -7.09 7.48
CA LYS A 97 -6.69 -7.87 8.25
C LYS A 97 -6.42 -9.36 8.15
N LYS A 98 -6.67 -10.04 9.24
CA LYS A 98 -6.69 -11.51 9.27
C LYS A 98 -8.06 -11.88 9.79
N SER A 99 -8.86 -12.58 8.97
CA SER A 99 -10.24 -12.94 9.30
C SER A 99 -11.05 -11.74 9.80
N GLU A 100 -10.94 -10.63 9.07
CA GLU A 100 -11.60 -9.34 9.33
C GLU A 100 -11.10 -8.62 10.60
N GLU A 101 -10.14 -9.17 11.32
CA GLU A 101 -9.51 -8.47 12.43
C GLU A 101 -8.34 -7.63 11.92
N ILE A 102 -8.31 -6.35 12.28
CA ILE A 102 -7.22 -5.46 11.87
C ILE A 102 -5.97 -5.82 12.67
N ILE A 103 -4.90 -6.18 11.97
CA ILE A 103 -3.63 -6.54 12.60
C ILE A 103 -2.52 -5.51 12.35
N VAL A 104 -2.63 -4.73 11.26
CA VAL A 104 -1.68 -3.65 10.96
C VAL A 104 -2.45 -2.52 10.31
N THR A 105 -2.13 -1.29 10.68
CA THR A 105 -2.64 -0.10 9.98
C THR A 105 -1.46 0.69 9.47
N GLY A 106 -1.66 1.43 8.39
CA GLY A 106 -0.59 2.24 7.86
C GLY A 106 -1.06 3.22 6.81
N TYR A 107 -0.13 4.06 6.38
CA TYR A 107 -0.36 4.97 5.26
C TYR A 107 0.95 5.23 4.54
N THR A 108 0.83 5.64 3.28
CA THR A 108 1.96 6.10 2.49
C THR A 108 1.62 7.44 1.87
N VAL A 109 2.63 8.32 1.83
CA VAL A 109 2.48 9.65 1.24
C VAL A 109 3.27 9.68 -0.06
N HIS A 110 2.60 10.08 -1.13
CA HIS A 110 3.18 10.13 -2.48
C HIS A 110 3.02 11.51 -3.06
N PRO A 111 4.10 12.32 -3.10
CA PRO A 111 4.05 13.55 -3.88
C PRO A 111 3.78 13.21 -5.35
N ILE A 112 3.03 14.05 -6.03
CA ILE A 112 2.77 13.88 -7.46
C ILE A 112 3.86 14.67 -8.18
N THR A 113 4.77 13.93 -8.81
CA THR A 113 5.98 14.54 -9.40
C THR A 113 6.13 14.20 -10.87
N ASP A 114 7.12 14.82 -11.51
CA ASP A 114 7.61 14.42 -12.82
C ASP A 114 8.79 13.45 -12.64
N SER A 115 9.40 13.02 -13.75
CA SER A 115 10.52 12.09 -13.72
C SER A 115 11.79 12.65 -13.05
N SER A 116 11.84 13.96 -12.83
CA SER A 116 12.94 14.60 -12.11
C SER A 116 12.63 14.79 -10.62
N LEU A 117 11.55 14.19 -10.15
CA LEU A 117 11.05 14.25 -8.77
C LEU A 117 10.67 15.67 -8.33
N LYS A 118 10.27 16.50 -9.28
CA LYS A 118 9.73 17.83 -9.00
C LYS A 118 8.22 17.75 -8.96
N ILE A 119 7.61 18.49 -8.04
CA ILE A 119 6.15 18.54 -7.93
C ILE A 119 5.56 18.93 -9.28
N LYS A 120 4.65 18.10 -9.78
CA LYS A 120 3.97 18.35 -11.04
C LYS A 120 2.71 19.16 -10.76
N ARG A 121 2.65 20.34 -11.37
CA ARG A 121 1.49 21.21 -11.26
C ARG A 121 0.78 21.27 -12.60
N ASN A 122 -0.53 21.15 -12.57
CA ASN A 122 -1.36 21.31 -13.76
C ASN A 122 -1.91 22.71 -13.83
#